data_a22ca2b3a6f577ef115ef161f223f2f7
#
_entry.id   a22ca2b3a6f577ef115ef161f223f2f7
#
_cell.length_a   1.000
_cell.length_b   1.000
_cell.length_c   1.000
_cell.angle_alpha   90.00
_cell.angle_beta   90.00
_cell.angle_gamma   90.00
#
_symmetry.space_group_name_H-M   'P 1'
#
loop_
_entity.id
_entity.type
_entity.pdbx_description
1 polymer ?
#
loop_
_entity_poly.entity_id
_entity_poly.type
_entity_poly.pdbx_seq_one_letter_code
_entity_poly.pdbx_strand_id
1 'polypeptide(L)'
;KYIQAILDGEVNVHNGYMADFGITQEELDRTPIAQDNRSYTSYMLSVAYKGGEAEVLTAIFSCAYSYEVIARRIVEENPAAPDHPLYGRWVRGYITDRYTGNNVILKDMLERLTADYTEEQLRYLEEIFTACSRYEASFWDMAWEERT
;
A
#
# COMPACT_ATOMS: atom_id res chain seq x y z
N LYS A 1 6.92 -12.45 9.81
CA LYS A 1 6.56 -13.00 8.48
C LYS A 1 6.19 -11.90 7.48
N TYR A 2 5.30 -10.94 7.85
CA TYR A 2 4.90 -9.83 6.97
C TYR A 2 6.06 -8.88 6.65
N ILE A 3 6.81 -8.42 7.66
CA ILE A 3 8.00 -7.57 7.49
C ILE A 3 9.03 -8.26 6.56
N GLN A 4 9.25 -9.57 6.73
CA GLN A 4 10.14 -10.31 5.86
C GLN A 4 9.65 -10.36 4.40
N ALA A 5 8.34 -10.46 4.18
CA ALA A 5 7.77 -10.43 2.83
C ALA A 5 7.97 -9.08 2.13
N ILE A 6 7.89 -7.97 2.89
CA ILE A 6 8.21 -6.63 2.37
C ILE A 6 9.70 -6.53 2.01
N LEU A 7 10.60 -6.91 2.92
CA LEU A 7 12.04 -6.83 2.70
C LEU A 7 12.52 -7.71 1.54
N ASP A 8 11.98 -8.93 1.42
CA ASP A 8 12.37 -9.89 0.39
C ASP A 8 11.65 -9.68 -0.95
N GLY A 9 10.54 -8.95 -0.95
CA GLY A 9 9.67 -8.78 -2.12
C GLY A 9 9.60 -7.33 -2.59
N GLU A 10 8.89 -6.50 -1.87
CA GLU A 10 8.51 -5.15 -2.29
C GLU A 10 9.71 -4.22 -2.46
N VAL A 11 10.64 -4.22 -1.52
CA VAL A 11 11.89 -3.45 -1.62
C VAL A 11 12.69 -3.84 -2.88
N ASN A 12 12.75 -5.13 -3.21
CA ASN A 12 13.44 -5.59 -4.41
C ASN A 12 12.72 -5.16 -5.71
N VAL A 13 11.39 -5.07 -5.68
CA VAL A 13 10.62 -4.53 -6.82
C VAL A 13 10.95 -3.06 -7.04
N HIS A 14 10.97 -2.24 -5.98
CA HIS A 14 11.36 -0.84 -6.07
C HIS A 14 12.80 -0.64 -6.53
N ASN A 15 13.75 -1.40 -6.00
CA ASN A 15 15.13 -1.39 -6.46
C ASN A 15 15.25 -1.75 -7.94
N GLY A 16 14.42 -2.70 -8.42
CA GLY A 16 14.34 -3.04 -9.83
C GLY A 16 13.88 -1.87 -10.70
N TYR A 17 12.83 -1.14 -10.29
CA TYR A 17 12.38 0.05 -11.01
C TYR A 17 13.43 1.16 -11.03
N MET A 18 14.09 1.43 -9.90
CA MET A 18 15.16 2.42 -9.86
C MET A 18 16.30 2.07 -10.82
N ALA A 19 16.69 0.79 -10.89
CA ALA A 19 17.70 0.33 -11.83
C ALA A 19 17.23 0.49 -13.29
N ASP A 20 15.99 0.12 -13.61
CA ASP A 20 15.40 0.24 -14.93
C ASP A 20 15.32 1.70 -15.42
N PHE A 21 15.11 2.65 -14.50
CA PHE A 21 15.07 4.09 -14.76
C PHE A 21 16.45 4.77 -14.66
N GLY A 22 17.51 4.03 -14.32
CA GLY A 22 18.86 4.56 -14.16
C GLY A 22 19.04 5.49 -12.94
N ILE A 23 18.14 5.38 -11.95
CA ILE A 23 18.22 6.15 -10.71
C ILE A 23 19.31 5.57 -9.81
N THR A 24 20.28 6.41 -9.46
CA THR A 24 21.40 6.03 -8.61
C THR A 24 21.05 6.14 -7.12
N GLN A 25 21.78 5.41 -6.26
CA GLN A 25 21.63 5.53 -4.82
C GLN A 25 21.92 6.96 -4.33
N GLU A 26 22.87 7.67 -4.95
CA GLU A 26 23.20 9.05 -4.61
C GLU A 26 22.03 10.02 -4.89
N GLU A 27 21.33 9.82 -5.99
CA GLU A 27 20.12 10.61 -6.32
C GLU A 27 18.99 10.30 -5.34
N LEU A 28 18.79 9.03 -5.00
CA LEU A 28 17.80 8.61 -4.00
C LEU A 28 18.09 9.24 -2.63
N ASP A 29 19.33 9.20 -2.17
CA ASP A 29 19.73 9.74 -0.86
C ASP A 29 19.58 11.27 -0.78
N ARG A 30 19.64 11.97 -1.91
CA ARG A 30 19.44 13.40 -2.00
C ARG A 30 17.99 13.83 -2.19
N THR A 31 17.13 12.91 -2.57
CA THR A 31 15.71 13.21 -2.82
C THR A 31 14.98 13.45 -1.50
N PRO A 32 14.41 14.63 -1.27
CA PRO A 32 13.69 14.92 -0.05
C PRO A 32 12.40 14.09 0.01
N ILE A 33 12.00 13.69 1.22
CA ILE A 33 10.71 13.04 1.43
C ILE A 33 9.61 14.08 1.25
N ALA A 34 8.72 13.87 0.29
CA ALA A 34 7.58 14.74 0.04
C ALA A 34 6.65 14.83 1.27
N GLN A 35 5.97 15.98 1.42
CA GLN A 35 5.10 16.25 2.56
C GLN A 35 3.93 15.26 2.66
N ASP A 36 3.36 14.85 1.54
CA ASP A 36 2.27 13.86 1.50
C ASP A 36 2.73 12.51 2.06
N ASN A 37 3.90 12.03 1.65
CA ASN A 37 4.49 10.80 2.15
C ASN A 37 4.81 10.89 3.66
N ARG A 38 5.39 12.02 4.11
CA ARG A 38 5.67 12.27 5.53
C ARG A 38 4.39 12.29 6.36
N SER A 39 3.33 12.91 5.86
CA SER A 39 2.03 12.98 6.54
C SER A 39 1.41 11.59 6.68
N TYR A 40 1.43 10.79 5.61
CA TYR A 40 0.91 9.45 5.61
C TYR A 40 1.66 8.54 6.61
N THR A 41 2.97 8.48 6.52
CA THR A 41 3.77 7.65 7.42
C THR A 41 3.64 8.09 8.89
N SER A 42 3.56 9.39 9.16
CA SER A 42 3.31 9.92 10.51
C SER A 42 1.93 9.53 11.03
N TYR A 43 0.90 9.55 10.18
CA TYR A 43 -0.42 9.08 10.57
C TYR A 43 -0.41 7.59 10.93
N MET A 44 0.18 6.73 10.11
CA MET A 44 0.30 5.29 10.40
C MET A 44 1.04 5.05 11.72
N LEU A 45 2.13 5.77 11.97
CA LEU A 45 2.85 5.71 13.24
C LEU A 45 1.97 6.16 14.42
N SER A 46 1.17 7.22 14.25
CA SER A 46 0.25 7.69 15.29
C SER A 46 -0.82 6.65 15.62
N VAL A 47 -1.32 5.92 14.63
CA VAL A 47 -2.23 4.79 14.82
C VAL A 47 -1.54 3.68 15.61
N ALA A 48 -0.30 3.34 15.24
CA ALA A 48 0.48 2.31 15.92
C ALA A 48 0.79 2.66 17.41
N TYR A 49 1.01 3.93 17.72
CA TYR A 49 1.26 4.37 19.10
C TYR A 49 0.00 4.40 19.98
N LYS A 50 -1.17 4.59 19.40
CA LYS A 50 -2.44 4.77 20.14
C LYS A 50 -3.30 3.51 20.16
N GLY A 51 -3.19 2.69 19.11
CA GLY A 51 -4.02 1.52 18.89
C GLY A 51 -3.32 0.21 19.23
N GLY A 52 -4.02 -0.87 18.99
CA GLY A 52 -3.55 -2.25 19.09
C GLY A 52 -3.31 -2.91 17.73
N GLU A 53 -3.35 -4.22 17.74
CA GLU A 53 -3.07 -5.04 16.55
C GLU A 53 -4.08 -4.79 15.43
N ALA A 54 -5.37 -4.63 15.75
CA ALA A 54 -6.42 -4.41 14.76
C ALA A 54 -6.27 -3.06 14.05
N GLU A 55 -5.96 -1.99 14.76
CA GLU A 55 -5.74 -0.65 14.20
C GLU A 55 -4.52 -0.63 13.28
N VAL A 56 -3.40 -1.21 13.71
CA VAL A 56 -2.18 -1.32 12.91
C VAL A 56 -2.44 -2.15 11.65
N LEU A 57 -3.11 -3.29 11.80
CA LEU A 57 -3.43 -4.15 10.67
C LEU A 57 -4.37 -3.47 9.68
N THR A 58 -5.36 -2.71 10.17
CA THR A 58 -6.28 -1.93 9.33
C THR A 58 -5.53 -0.86 8.52
N ALA A 59 -4.60 -0.14 9.14
CA ALA A 59 -3.79 0.87 8.45
C ALA A 59 -2.95 0.24 7.33
N ILE A 60 -2.33 -0.92 7.57
CA ILE A 60 -1.55 -1.66 6.58
C ILE A 60 -2.44 -2.24 5.48
N PHE A 61 -3.60 -2.82 5.86
CA PHE A 61 -4.50 -3.48 4.94
C PHE A 61 -5.13 -2.51 3.94
N SER A 62 -5.35 -1.26 4.31
CA SER A 62 -5.88 -0.23 3.41
C SER A 62 -4.99 -0.07 2.16
N CYS A 63 -3.68 0.02 2.33
CA CYS A 63 -2.71 0.07 1.22
C CYS A 63 -2.71 -1.26 0.45
N ALA A 64 -2.46 -2.38 1.12
CA ALA A 64 -2.33 -3.68 0.47
C ALA A 64 -3.56 -4.07 -0.36
N TYR A 65 -4.76 -3.81 0.15
CA TYR A 65 -6.00 -4.14 -0.54
C TYR A 65 -6.33 -3.18 -1.69
N SER A 66 -6.09 -1.88 -1.51
CA SER A 66 -6.38 -0.89 -2.56
C SER A 66 -5.61 -1.16 -3.84
N TYR A 67 -4.33 -1.56 -3.76
CA TYR A 67 -3.52 -1.88 -4.94
C TYR A 67 -4.05 -3.10 -5.71
N GLU A 68 -4.53 -4.12 -5.03
CA GLU A 68 -5.21 -5.24 -5.70
C GLU A 68 -6.48 -4.77 -6.42
N VAL A 69 -7.33 -3.99 -5.73
CA VAL A 69 -8.58 -3.48 -6.30
C VAL A 69 -8.31 -2.61 -7.54
N ILE A 70 -7.35 -1.69 -7.44
CA ILE A 70 -6.96 -0.81 -8.54
C ILE A 70 -6.41 -1.62 -9.72
N ALA A 71 -5.50 -2.55 -9.47
CA ALA A 71 -4.90 -3.36 -10.54
C ALA A 71 -5.95 -4.25 -11.24
N ARG A 72 -6.88 -4.86 -10.50
CA ARG A 72 -8.00 -5.63 -11.09
C ARG A 72 -8.89 -4.74 -11.94
N ARG A 73 -9.24 -3.55 -11.46
CA ARG A 73 -10.06 -2.59 -12.20
C ARG A 73 -9.37 -2.13 -13.49
N ILE A 74 -8.06 -1.85 -13.44
CA ILE A 74 -7.28 -1.51 -14.65
C ILE A 74 -7.37 -2.64 -15.70
N VAL A 75 -7.25 -3.90 -15.29
CA VAL A 75 -7.34 -5.04 -16.20
C VAL A 75 -8.76 -5.22 -16.74
N GLU A 76 -9.79 -5.00 -15.93
CA GLU A 76 -11.19 -5.04 -16.36
C GLU A 76 -11.49 -3.96 -17.42
N GLU A 77 -10.99 -2.75 -17.22
CA GLU A 77 -11.18 -1.62 -18.14
C GLU A 77 -10.27 -1.72 -19.39
N ASN A 78 -9.07 -2.27 -19.24
CA ASN A 78 -8.09 -2.46 -20.30
C ASN A 78 -7.36 -3.80 -20.15
N PRO A 79 -7.86 -4.88 -20.78
CA PRO A 79 -7.23 -6.21 -20.71
C PRO A 79 -5.78 -6.28 -21.23
N ALA A 80 -5.34 -5.31 -22.02
CA ALA A 80 -3.96 -5.22 -22.51
C ALA A 80 -3.01 -4.50 -21.52
N ALA A 81 -3.52 -3.92 -20.44
CA ALA A 81 -2.71 -3.21 -19.47
C ALA A 81 -1.54 -4.04 -18.87
N PRO A 82 -1.69 -5.35 -18.61
CA PRO A 82 -0.57 -6.19 -18.16
C PRO A 82 0.61 -6.27 -19.13
N ASP A 83 0.38 -6.01 -20.43
CA ASP A 83 1.42 -6.08 -21.47
C ASP A 83 2.04 -4.70 -21.76
N HIS A 84 1.62 -3.65 -21.05
CA HIS A 84 2.18 -2.32 -21.21
C HIS A 84 3.68 -2.29 -20.87
N PRO A 85 4.56 -1.73 -21.74
CA PRO A 85 6.02 -1.84 -21.59
C PRO A 85 6.56 -1.23 -20.28
N LEU A 86 5.94 -0.14 -19.76
CA LEU A 86 6.35 0.50 -18.52
C LEU A 86 5.54 0.01 -17.32
N TYR A 87 4.22 -0.02 -17.41
CA TYR A 87 3.33 -0.25 -16.27
C TYR A 87 2.84 -1.69 -16.12
N GLY A 88 3.00 -2.54 -17.16
CA GLY A 88 2.49 -3.90 -17.13
C GLY A 88 3.07 -4.75 -15.99
N ARG A 89 4.35 -4.56 -15.65
CA ARG A 89 4.99 -5.23 -14.50
C ARG A 89 4.31 -4.85 -13.18
N TRP A 90 3.96 -3.57 -13.00
CA TRP A 90 3.24 -3.08 -11.83
C TRP A 90 1.85 -3.72 -11.76
N VAL A 91 1.06 -3.65 -12.83
CA VAL A 91 -0.29 -4.23 -12.88
C VAL A 91 -0.26 -5.72 -12.54
N ARG A 92 0.63 -6.49 -13.21
CA ARG A 92 0.78 -7.94 -12.95
C ARG A 92 1.16 -8.23 -11.50
N GLY A 93 2.02 -7.41 -10.89
CA GLY A 93 2.51 -7.61 -9.53
C GLY A 93 1.39 -7.72 -8.50
N TYR A 94 0.37 -6.88 -8.62
CA TYR A 94 -0.74 -6.77 -7.66
C TYR A 94 -1.93 -7.71 -7.90
N ILE A 95 -1.93 -8.45 -9.01
CA ILE A 95 -2.97 -9.47 -9.32
C ILE A 95 -2.44 -10.90 -9.26
N THR A 96 -1.21 -11.13 -8.79
CA THR A 96 -0.66 -12.48 -8.60
C THR A 96 -1.38 -13.22 -7.48
N ASP A 97 -1.51 -14.55 -7.59
CA ASP A 97 -2.06 -15.39 -6.53
C ASP A 97 -1.35 -15.20 -5.19
N ARG A 98 -0.04 -14.93 -5.21
CA ARG A 98 0.74 -14.63 -4.02
C ARG A 98 0.28 -13.35 -3.35
N TYR A 99 0.08 -12.26 -4.12
CA TYR A 99 -0.31 -10.97 -3.58
C TYR A 99 -1.74 -11.02 -3.05
N THR A 100 -2.67 -11.51 -3.84
CA THR A 100 -4.07 -11.63 -3.47
C THR A 100 -4.29 -12.61 -2.31
N GLY A 101 -3.54 -13.71 -2.27
CA GLY A 101 -3.53 -14.64 -1.14
C GLY A 101 -3.03 -14.00 0.16
N ASN A 102 -2.05 -13.09 0.10
CA ASN A 102 -1.64 -12.31 1.27
C ASN A 102 -2.77 -11.38 1.76
N ASN A 103 -3.52 -10.76 0.86
CA ASN A 103 -4.66 -9.91 1.23
C ASN A 103 -5.78 -10.72 1.90
N VAL A 104 -6.03 -11.94 1.45
CA VAL A 104 -6.97 -12.87 2.12
C VAL A 104 -6.49 -13.14 3.55
N ILE A 105 -5.21 -13.46 3.75
CA ILE A 105 -4.63 -13.69 5.08
C ILE A 105 -4.78 -12.46 5.99
N LEU A 106 -4.50 -11.26 5.48
CA LEU A 106 -4.62 -10.03 6.26
C LEU A 106 -6.09 -9.76 6.65
N LYS A 107 -7.01 -9.98 5.72
CA LYS A 107 -8.45 -9.87 5.98
C LYS A 107 -8.92 -10.85 7.04
N ASP A 108 -8.57 -12.15 6.93
CA ASP A 108 -8.92 -13.18 7.90
C ASP A 108 -8.33 -12.88 9.29
N MET A 109 -7.12 -12.30 9.35
CA MET A 109 -6.53 -11.85 10.61
C MET A 109 -7.34 -10.71 11.22
N LEU A 110 -7.73 -9.72 10.42
CA LEU A 110 -8.54 -8.60 10.88
C LEU A 110 -9.90 -9.07 11.39
N GLU A 111 -10.60 -9.94 10.65
CA GLU A 111 -11.87 -10.53 11.07
C GLU A 111 -11.77 -11.25 12.41
N ARG A 112 -10.68 -11.99 12.65
CA ARG A 112 -10.45 -12.66 13.94
C ARG A 112 -10.17 -11.70 15.08
N LEU A 113 -9.39 -10.66 14.83
CA LEU A 113 -9.06 -9.65 15.84
C LEU A 113 -10.28 -8.82 16.25
N THR A 114 -11.24 -8.67 15.37
CA THR A 114 -12.41 -7.81 15.56
C THR A 114 -13.71 -8.57 15.86
N ALA A 115 -13.63 -9.90 16.05
CA ALA A 115 -14.80 -10.75 16.23
C ALA A 115 -15.75 -10.30 17.36
N ASP A 116 -15.18 -9.73 18.43
CA ASP A 116 -15.92 -9.25 19.60
C ASP A 116 -15.99 -7.71 19.67
N TYR A 117 -15.67 -7.00 18.59
CA TYR A 117 -15.69 -5.54 18.57
C TYR A 117 -17.12 -5.01 18.52
N THR A 118 -17.33 -3.91 19.24
CA THR A 118 -18.57 -3.13 19.15
C THR A 118 -18.64 -2.36 17.84
N GLU A 119 -19.85 -1.91 17.47
CA GLU A 119 -20.07 -1.06 16.30
C GLU A 119 -19.24 0.24 16.34
N GLU A 120 -18.98 0.78 17.54
CA GLU A 120 -18.13 1.97 17.71
C GLU A 120 -16.67 1.66 17.39
N GLN A 121 -16.16 0.53 17.84
CA GLN A 121 -14.80 0.08 17.56
C GLN A 121 -14.62 -0.22 16.06
N LEU A 122 -15.61 -0.86 15.43
CA LEU A 122 -15.59 -1.12 13.99
C LEU A 122 -15.59 0.18 13.18
N ARG A 123 -16.42 1.17 13.55
CA ARG A 123 -16.42 2.50 12.91
C ARG A 123 -15.06 3.20 13.03
N TYR A 124 -14.39 3.07 14.18
CA TYR A 124 -13.05 3.62 14.34
C TYR A 124 -12.04 2.97 13.39
N LEU A 125 -12.12 1.67 13.15
CA LEU A 125 -11.30 1.00 12.13
C LEU A 125 -11.63 1.47 10.71
N GLU A 126 -12.90 1.68 10.39
CA GLU A 126 -13.33 2.25 9.10
C GLU A 126 -12.76 3.67 8.89
N GLU A 127 -12.71 4.49 9.95
CA GLU A 127 -12.08 5.81 9.90
C GLU A 127 -10.57 5.70 9.60
N ILE A 128 -9.85 4.77 10.25
CA ILE A 128 -8.43 4.51 9.96
C ILE A 128 -8.24 4.07 8.53
N PHE A 129 -9.02 3.09 8.06
CA PHE A 129 -8.96 2.59 6.68
C PHE A 129 -9.19 3.71 5.66
N THR A 130 -10.24 4.50 5.88
CA THR A 130 -10.60 5.62 5.01
C THR A 130 -9.52 6.71 5.01
N ALA A 131 -8.95 7.04 6.17
CA ALA A 131 -7.89 8.02 6.27
C ALA A 131 -6.64 7.55 5.52
N CYS A 132 -6.21 6.30 5.71
CA CYS A 132 -5.07 5.72 4.98
C CYS A 132 -5.33 5.69 3.47
N SER A 133 -6.54 5.33 3.02
CA SER A 133 -6.90 5.34 1.59
C SER A 133 -6.86 6.76 0.99
N ARG A 134 -7.22 7.78 1.75
CA ARG A 134 -7.09 9.19 1.32
C ARG A 134 -5.62 9.62 1.23
N TYR A 135 -4.77 9.17 2.15
CA TYR A 135 -3.33 9.42 2.07
C TYR A 135 -2.71 8.72 0.86
N GLU A 136 -3.13 7.51 0.51
CA GLU A 136 -2.71 6.85 -0.74
C GLU A 136 -3.11 7.68 -1.97
N ALA A 137 -4.33 8.20 -2.03
CA ALA A 137 -4.75 9.07 -3.12
C ALA A 137 -3.88 10.34 -3.19
N SER A 138 -3.64 11.00 -2.05
CA SER A 138 -2.73 12.17 -1.99
C SER A 138 -1.31 11.84 -2.41
N PHE A 139 -0.81 10.65 -2.08
CA PHE A 139 0.51 10.17 -2.52
C PHE A 139 0.57 10.03 -4.05
N TRP A 140 -0.45 9.48 -4.69
CA TRP A 140 -0.53 9.38 -6.14
C TRP A 140 -0.66 10.75 -6.81
N ASP A 141 -1.49 11.64 -6.26
CA ASP A 141 -1.61 13.02 -6.73
C ASP A 141 -0.29 13.77 -6.61
N MET A 142 0.42 13.62 -5.48
CA MET A 142 1.75 14.19 -5.25
C MET A 142 2.75 13.71 -6.31
N ALA A 143 2.76 12.41 -6.60
CA ALA A 143 3.67 11.84 -7.61
C ALA A 143 3.31 12.31 -9.02
N TRP A 144 2.02 12.40 -9.35
CA TRP A 144 1.53 12.86 -10.64
C TRP A 144 1.81 14.35 -10.88
N GLU A 145 1.68 15.18 -9.85
CA GLU A 145 1.88 16.62 -9.89
C GLU A 145 3.33 17.03 -9.61
N GLU A 146 4.22 16.05 -9.37
CA GLU A 146 5.65 16.27 -9.03
C GLU A 146 5.83 17.21 -7.81
N ARG A 147 4.92 17.12 -6.82
CA ARG A 147 5.00 17.90 -5.57
C ARG A 147 6.11 17.38 -4.65
N THR A 148 6.84 18.26 -4.02
CA THR A 148 7.97 17.97 -3.10
C THR A 148 7.66 18.38 -1.66
#